data_4c01990c17dfc8f4243cceeec126cf6e
#
_entry.id   4c01990c17dfc8f4243cceeec126cf6e
#
_cell.length_a   1.000
_cell.length_b   1.000
_cell.length_c   1.000
_cell.angle_alpha   90.00
_cell.angle_beta   90.00
_cell.angle_gamma   90.00
#
_symmetry.space_group_name_H-M   'P 1'
#
loop_
_entity.id
_entity.type
_entity.pdbx_description
1 polymer ?
#
loop_
_entity_poly.entity_id
_entity_poly.type
_entity_poly.pdbx_seq_one_letter_code
_entity_poly.pdbx_strand_id
1 'polypeptide(L)'
;MHRFALFSDVHANLPALDAVLADIAARGLDHVYCLGDLVGYGPDPSGVVERVRTVGVPTVRGNYDDGVGARRGQCGCYYATDQARDDGAASYAFTDAALSDTDHEWLAALPDSLRLESGGLRVLLAHGSPRKINEYLLPDRTDAFLVRLAEEAAADVVCVGHVHVPYHRVLTGTDGRRIDYVSSGSVGKPKDGDPRAGWVEVETGDEARARVTVHRVAYDIEAVAAAMLTAGLPPTLAEALRRG
;
A
#
# COMPACT_ATOMS: atom_id res chain seq x y z
N MET A 1 -16.63 -1.98 19.50
CA MET A 1 -16.14 -1.34 18.26
C MET A 1 -14.68 -1.70 18.11
N HIS A 2 -14.30 -2.31 17.00
CA HIS A 2 -12.91 -2.67 16.73
C HIS A 2 -12.36 -1.66 15.73
N ARG A 3 -11.12 -1.17 15.97
CA ARG A 3 -10.47 -0.17 15.12
C ARG A 3 -9.09 -0.69 14.71
N PHE A 4 -8.75 -0.50 13.44
CA PHE A 4 -7.41 -0.81 12.95
C PHE A 4 -6.97 0.18 11.88
N ALA A 5 -5.67 0.35 11.76
CA ALA A 5 -5.04 1.19 10.75
C ALA A 5 -4.53 0.37 9.57
N LEU A 6 -4.69 0.90 8.36
CA LEU A 6 -4.13 0.35 7.12
C LEU A 6 -3.29 1.41 6.42
N PHE A 7 -2.10 1.04 5.99
CA PHE A 7 -1.29 1.83 5.09
C PHE A 7 -0.68 0.93 4.00
N SER A 8 -0.19 1.52 2.93
CA SER A 8 0.35 0.81 1.77
C SER A 8 1.27 1.70 0.95
N ASP A 9 1.98 1.09 0.00
CA ASP A 9 2.70 1.82 -1.03
C ASP A 9 3.66 2.86 -0.42
N VAL A 10 4.52 2.35 0.50
CA VAL A 10 5.52 3.15 1.25
C VAL A 10 6.64 3.61 0.32
N HIS A 11 6.99 2.75 -0.64
CA HIS A 11 7.92 3.07 -1.71
C HIS A 11 9.20 3.74 -1.22
N ALA A 12 9.91 3.08 -0.30
CA ALA A 12 11.21 3.51 0.20
C ALA A 12 11.26 4.96 0.73
N ASN A 13 10.11 5.49 1.19
CA ASN A 13 9.96 6.83 1.75
C ASN A 13 9.88 6.74 3.28
N LEU A 14 11.05 6.58 3.93
CA LEU A 14 11.14 6.41 5.37
C LEU A 14 10.56 7.59 6.17
N PRO A 15 10.81 8.87 5.81
CA PRO A 15 10.21 10.01 6.52
C PRO A 15 8.67 10.01 6.48
N ALA A 16 8.07 9.62 5.36
CA ALA A 16 6.61 9.51 5.24
C ALA A 16 6.07 8.35 6.10
N LEU A 17 6.76 7.20 6.11
CA LEU A 17 6.41 6.06 6.96
C LEU A 17 6.48 6.43 8.44
N ASP A 18 7.54 7.07 8.88
CA ASP A 18 7.70 7.49 10.29
C ASP A 18 6.60 8.46 10.71
N ALA A 19 6.25 9.42 9.86
CA ALA A 19 5.16 10.35 10.12
C ALA A 19 3.80 9.63 10.26
N VAL A 20 3.52 8.66 9.38
CA VAL A 20 2.29 7.85 9.44
C VAL A 20 2.24 6.99 10.71
N LEU A 21 3.32 6.30 11.04
CA LEU A 21 3.38 5.47 12.25
C LEU A 21 3.19 6.31 13.51
N ALA A 22 3.77 7.52 13.56
CA ALA A 22 3.60 8.44 14.67
C ALA A 22 2.14 8.94 14.80
N ASP A 23 1.47 9.28 13.70
CA ASP A 23 0.07 9.71 13.69
C ASP A 23 -0.87 8.57 14.15
N ILE A 24 -0.64 7.35 13.67
CA ILE A 24 -1.39 6.15 14.08
C ILE A 24 -1.24 5.92 15.60
N ALA A 25 0.00 5.96 16.10
CA ALA A 25 0.28 5.80 17.54
C ALA A 25 -0.36 6.89 18.38
N ALA A 26 -0.32 8.16 17.93
CA ALA A 26 -0.95 9.28 18.62
C ALA A 26 -2.47 9.15 18.75
N ARG A 27 -3.11 8.36 17.86
CA ARG A 27 -4.55 8.06 17.88
C ARG A 27 -4.89 6.82 18.71
N GLY A 28 -3.89 6.16 19.30
CA GLY A 28 -4.07 4.97 20.15
C GLY A 28 -4.57 3.76 19.37
N LEU A 29 -4.10 3.57 18.15
CA LEU A 29 -4.42 2.40 17.32
C LEU A 29 -3.28 1.37 17.45
N ASP A 30 -3.57 0.24 18.08
CA ASP A 30 -2.61 -0.84 18.31
C ASP A 30 -2.62 -1.90 17.19
N HIS A 31 -3.73 -2.00 16.46
CA HIS A 31 -3.86 -2.90 15.32
C HIS A 31 -3.51 -2.16 14.03
N VAL A 32 -2.33 -2.42 13.49
CA VAL A 32 -1.79 -1.74 12.31
C VAL A 32 -1.37 -2.80 11.28
N TYR A 33 -1.73 -2.60 10.02
CA TYR A 33 -1.38 -3.52 8.93
C TYR A 33 -0.85 -2.74 7.73
N CYS A 34 0.11 -3.33 7.01
CA CYS A 34 0.63 -2.80 5.76
C CYS A 34 0.16 -3.65 4.58
N LEU A 35 -0.32 -3.00 3.52
CA LEU A 35 -0.80 -3.69 2.32
C LEU A 35 0.28 -3.82 1.23
N GLY A 36 1.57 -3.73 1.60
CA GLY A 36 2.69 -4.00 0.69
C GLY A 36 3.22 -2.78 -0.07
N ASP A 37 4.11 -3.07 -1.01
CA ASP A 37 4.93 -2.10 -1.74
C ASP A 37 5.75 -1.22 -0.80
N LEU A 38 6.56 -1.89 0.02
CA LEU A 38 7.48 -1.23 0.95
C LEU A 38 8.61 -0.52 0.21
N VAL A 39 9.09 -1.12 -0.88
CA VAL A 39 10.27 -0.68 -1.62
C VAL A 39 9.93 -0.12 -2.99
N GLY A 40 10.95 0.36 -3.71
CA GLY A 40 10.80 1.00 -5.01
C GLY A 40 10.57 2.51 -4.93
N TYR A 41 10.89 3.21 -6.00
CA TYR A 41 10.72 4.64 -6.26
C TYR A 41 11.45 5.59 -5.32
N GLY A 42 11.45 5.39 -4.02
CA GLY A 42 12.04 6.29 -3.04
C GLY A 42 13.52 5.98 -2.72
N PRO A 43 14.14 6.82 -1.89
CA PRO A 43 15.60 6.81 -1.72
C PRO A 43 16.12 5.83 -0.66
N ASP A 44 15.25 5.28 0.23
CA ASP A 44 15.71 4.51 1.39
C ASP A 44 14.97 3.17 1.55
N PRO A 45 15.20 2.20 0.63
CA PRO A 45 14.53 0.90 0.72
C PRO A 45 14.95 0.09 1.94
N SER A 46 16.23 0.10 2.32
CA SER A 46 16.73 -0.64 3.48
C SER A 46 16.17 -0.09 4.78
N GLY A 47 16.14 1.25 4.93
CA GLY A 47 15.57 1.89 6.12
C GLY A 47 14.09 1.59 6.32
N VAL A 48 13.31 1.54 5.23
CA VAL A 48 11.89 1.16 5.29
C VAL A 48 11.72 -0.30 5.70
N VAL A 49 12.48 -1.23 5.09
CA VAL A 49 12.43 -2.66 5.45
C VAL A 49 12.80 -2.86 6.93
N GLU A 50 13.89 -2.25 7.40
CA GLU A 50 14.30 -2.31 8.79
C GLU A 50 13.25 -1.74 9.75
N ARG A 51 12.65 -0.60 9.40
CA ARG A 51 11.60 0.05 10.20
C ARG A 51 10.38 -0.84 10.36
N VAL A 52 9.84 -1.39 9.28
CA VAL A 52 8.66 -2.25 9.31
C VAL A 52 8.92 -3.54 10.09
N ARG A 53 10.11 -4.14 9.92
CA ARG A 53 10.55 -5.31 10.71
C ARG A 53 10.66 -5.01 12.19
N THR A 54 11.28 -3.88 12.55
CA THR A 54 11.50 -3.48 13.94
C THR A 54 10.20 -3.19 14.67
N VAL A 55 9.26 -2.50 14.01
CA VAL A 55 7.93 -2.22 14.58
C VAL A 55 7.06 -3.49 14.61
N GLY A 56 7.34 -4.48 13.76
CA GLY A 56 6.62 -5.74 13.70
C GLY A 56 5.24 -5.62 13.06
N VAL A 57 5.06 -4.69 12.11
CA VAL A 57 3.77 -4.52 11.41
C VAL A 57 3.48 -5.71 10.50
N PRO A 58 2.38 -6.45 10.71
CA PRO A 58 1.94 -7.47 9.77
C PRO A 58 1.72 -6.88 8.38
N THR A 59 2.45 -7.42 7.39
CA THR A 59 2.54 -6.86 6.05
C THR A 59 2.20 -7.92 5.01
N VAL A 60 1.36 -7.61 4.03
CA VAL A 60 1.18 -8.42 2.82
C VAL A 60 2.21 -8.01 1.77
N ARG A 61 2.57 -8.94 0.91
CA ARG A 61 3.53 -8.69 -0.16
C ARG A 61 2.92 -7.83 -1.25
N GLY A 62 3.58 -6.71 -1.61
CA GLY A 62 3.27 -5.91 -2.78
C GLY A 62 3.97 -6.43 -4.04
N ASN A 63 3.62 -5.89 -5.20
CA ASN A 63 4.25 -6.32 -6.45
C ASN A 63 5.71 -5.86 -6.57
N TYR A 64 6.09 -4.73 -5.98
CA TYR A 64 7.49 -4.33 -5.86
C TYR A 64 8.26 -5.26 -4.91
N ASP A 65 7.66 -5.59 -3.76
CA ASP A 65 8.24 -6.51 -2.79
C ASP A 65 8.47 -7.90 -3.42
N ASP A 66 7.50 -8.43 -4.20
CA ASP A 66 7.62 -9.69 -4.93
C ASP A 66 8.70 -9.63 -6.03
N GLY A 67 8.67 -8.56 -6.84
CA GLY A 67 9.63 -8.39 -7.93
C GLY A 67 11.06 -8.30 -7.45
N VAL A 68 11.31 -7.47 -6.43
CA VAL A 68 12.63 -7.24 -5.84
C VAL A 68 13.04 -8.42 -4.97
N GLY A 69 12.18 -8.87 -4.05
CA GLY A 69 12.47 -10.00 -3.17
C GLY A 69 12.86 -11.28 -3.91
N ALA A 70 12.16 -11.59 -5.00
CA ALA A 70 12.46 -12.75 -5.87
C ALA A 70 13.45 -12.43 -6.99
N ARG A 71 14.02 -11.22 -7.04
CA ARG A 71 15.01 -10.79 -8.06
C ARG A 71 14.53 -11.03 -9.51
N ARG A 72 13.27 -10.69 -9.80
CA ARG A 72 12.63 -10.93 -11.10
C ARG A 72 13.08 -9.96 -12.20
N GLY A 73 13.84 -8.92 -11.87
CA GLY A 73 14.25 -7.85 -12.79
C GLY A 73 13.14 -6.86 -13.14
N GLN A 74 11.94 -7.03 -12.58
CA GLN A 74 10.79 -6.15 -12.79
C GLN A 74 9.74 -6.30 -11.68
N CYS A 75 8.91 -5.27 -11.47
CA CYS A 75 7.79 -5.28 -10.51
C CYS A 75 6.45 -5.73 -11.12
N GLY A 76 6.36 -5.98 -12.42
CA GLY A 76 5.11 -6.29 -13.11
C GLY A 76 4.12 -5.11 -13.18
N CYS A 77 4.59 -3.87 -13.04
CA CYS A 77 3.80 -2.66 -13.11
C CYS A 77 3.35 -2.36 -14.55
N TYR A 78 2.21 -1.71 -14.69
CA TYR A 78 1.80 -1.09 -15.94
C TYR A 78 2.39 0.32 -16.06
N TYR A 79 2.95 0.66 -17.22
CA TYR A 79 3.49 1.97 -17.54
C TYR A 79 2.82 2.55 -18.77
N ALA A 80 2.26 3.75 -18.64
CA ALA A 80 1.53 4.40 -19.73
C ALA A 80 2.44 5.02 -20.80
N THR A 81 3.71 5.29 -20.47
CA THR A 81 4.71 5.93 -21.34
C THR A 81 6.05 5.23 -21.25
N ASP A 82 6.91 5.41 -22.26
CA ASP A 82 8.29 4.90 -22.25
C ASP A 82 9.10 5.53 -21.11
N GLN A 83 8.94 6.85 -20.88
CA GLN A 83 9.58 7.54 -19.76
C GLN A 83 9.20 6.90 -18.41
N ALA A 84 7.93 6.63 -18.18
CA ALA A 84 7.50 5.97 -16.93
C ALA A 84 8.07 4.56 -16.78
N ARG A 85 8.28 3.84 -17.90
CA ARG A 85 8.94 2.52 -17.92
C ARG A 85 10.41 2.64 -17.56
N ASP A 86 11.11 3.61 -18.13
CA ASP A 86 12.53 3.85 -17.86
C ASP A 86 12.75 4.28 -16.41
N ASP A 87 11.89 5.18 -15.88
CA ASP A 87 11.90 5.58 -14.48
C ASP A 87 11.65 4.38 -13.54
N GLY A 88 10.71 3.51 -13.90
CA GLY A 88 10.43 2.29 -13.16
C GLY A 88 11.61 1.30 -13.16
N ALA A 89 12.28 1.15 -14.30
CA ALA A 89 13.48 0.31 -14.43
C ALA A 89 14.66 0.86 -13.60
N ALA A 90 14.89 2.17 -13.64
CA ALA A 90 15.92 2.83 -12.85
C ALA A 90 15.64 2.69 -11.34
N SER A 91 14.39 2.91 -10.94
CA SER A 91 13.93 2.70 -9.56
C SER A 91 14.15 1.26 -9.09
N TYR A 92 13.79 0.29 -9.92
CA TYR A 92 13.99 -1.13 -9.61
C TYR A 92 15.48 -1.45 -9.40
N ALA A 93 16.32 -1.05 -10.33
CA ALA A 93 17.76 -1.31 -10.27
C ALA A 93 18.41 -0.68 -9.03
N PHE A 94 18.03 0.56 -8.69
CA PHE A 94 18.49 1.23 -7.47
C PHE A 94 18.06 0.45 -6.22
N THR A 95 16.81 0.07 -6.14
CA THR A 95 16.24 -0.66 -5.00
C THR A 95 16.93 -2.02 -4.82
N ASP A 96 17.09 -2.79 -5.91
CA ASP A 96 17.73 -4.11 -5.89
C ASP A 96 19.17 -4.04 -5.42
N ALA A 97 19.92 -3.01 -5.85
CA ALA A 97 21.30 -2.79 -5.45
C ALA A 97 21.48 -2.30 -4.00
N ALA A 98 20.46 -1.63 -3.44
CA ALA A 98 20.52 -1.06 -2.09
C ALA A 98 20.17 -2.06 -0.98
N LEU A 99 19.52 -3.18 -1.31
CA LEU A 99 19.05 -4.18 -0.35
C LEU A 99 20.08 -5.29 -0.14
N SER A 100 20.18 -5.79 1.09
CA SER A 100 20.94 -6.98 1.43
C SER A 100 20.22 -8.26 0.99
N ASP A 101 20.94 -9.37 0.89
CA ASP A 101 20.33 -10.69 0.62
C ASP A 101 19.26 -11.05 1.65
N THR A 102 19.48 -10.72 2.92
CA THR A 102 18.50 -10.93 3.99
C THR A 102 17.22 -10.11 3.79
N ASP A 103 17.33 -8.88 3.24
CA ASP A 103 16.16 -8.05 2.95
C ASP A 103 15.36 -8.61 1.77
N HIS A 104 16.05 -9.08 0.71
CA HIS A 104 15.42 -9.79 -0.41
C HIS A 104 14.66 -11.03 0.08
N GLU A 105 15.29 -11.88 0.89
CA GLU A 105 14.66 -13.08 1.44
C GLU A 105 13.43 -12.74 2.29
N TRP A 106 13.51 -11.69 3.10
CA TRP A 106 12.40 -11.25 3.93
C TRP A 106 11.23 -10.72 3.09
N LEU A 107 11.49 -9.89 2.08
CA LEU A 107 10.46 -9.39 1.16
C LEU A 107 9.78 -10.55 0.40
N ALA A 108 10.56 -11.52 -0.08
CA ALA A 108 10.03 -12.70 -0.77
C ALA A 108 9.16 -13.58 0.14
N ALA A 109 9.42 -13.59 1.46
CA ALA A 109 8.70 -14.39 2.44
C ALA A 109 7.39 -13.73 2.93
N LEU A 110 7.11 -12.48 2.57
CA LEU A 110 5.86 -11.82 2.92
C LEU A 110 4.65 -12.58 2.36
N PRO A 111 3.55 -12.71 3.10
CA PRO A 111 2.34 -13.41 2.65
C PRO A 111 1.63 -12.63 1.54
N ASP A 112 0.96 -13.32 0.63
CA ASP A 112 0.16 -12.71 -0.45
C ASP A 112 -1.10 -12.00 0.06
N SER A 113 -1.63 -12.43 1.21
CA SER A 113 -2.81 -11.85 1.84
C SER A 113 -2.86 -12.17 3.33
N LEU A 114 -3.61 -11.36 4.08
CA LEU A 114 -3.96 -11.63 5.47
C LEU A 114 -5.48 -11.65 5.61
N ARG A 115 -5.98 -12.51 6.51
CA ARG A 115 -7.40 -12.58 6.83
C ARG A 115 -7.60 -12.24 8.31
N LEU A 116 -8.56 -11.38 8.57
CA LEU A 116 -8.92 -10.93 9.90
C LEU A 116 -10.41 -11.15 10.12
N GLU A 117 -10.80 -11.33 11.38
CA GLU A 117 -12.17 -11.17 11.81
C GLU A 117 -12.27 -9.93 12.70
N SER A 118 -13.14 -8.98 12.32
CA SER A 118 -13.26 -7.71 13.03
C SER A 118 -14.73 -7.31 13.10
N GLY A 119 -15.28 -7.19 14.32
CA GLY A 119 -16.69 -6.83 14.52
C GLY A 119 -17.70 -7.77 13.82
N GLY A 120 -17.37 -9.07 13.72
CA GLY A 120 -18.18 -10.06 13.02
C GLY A 120 -18.06 -10.04 11.49
N LEU A 121 -17.17 -9.19 10.93
CA LEU A 121 -16.89 -9.11 9.51
C LEU A 121 -15.62 -9.90 9.16
N ARG A 122 -15.66 -10.57 8.01
CA ARG A 122 -14.50 -11.24 7.40
C ARG A 122 -13.74 -10.20 6.57
N VAL A 123 -12.58 -9.81 7.03
CA VAL A 123 -11.73 -8.79 6.36
C VAL A 123 -10.59 -9.50 5.62
N LEU A 124 -10.44 -9.19 4.35
CA LEU A 124 -9.31 -9.62 3.54
C LEU A 124 -8.40 -8.43 3.25
N LEU A 125 -7.12 -8.59 3.55
CA LEU A 125 -6.05 -7.65 3.22
C LEU A 125 -5.23 -8.24 2.08
N ALA A 126 -5.09 -7.53 0.98
CA ALA A 126 -4.28 -7.90 -0.18
C ALA A 126 -3.65 -6.64 -0.79
N HIS A 127 -2.62 -6.79 -1.64
CA HIS A 127 -2.02 -5.62 -2.28
C HIS A 127 -2.85 -5.15 -3.47
N GLY A 128 -2.92 -5.92 -4.55
CA GLY A 128 -3.66 -5.53 -5.78
C GLY A 128 -5.12 -5.95 -5.75
N SER A 129 -5.37 -7.26 -5.71
CA SER A 129 -6.72 -7.83 -5.62
C SER A 129 -6.68 -9.17 -4.87
N PRO A 130 -7.84 -9.73 -4.48
CA PRO A 130 -7.90 -11.05 -3.85
C PRO A 130 -7.26 -12.19 -4.66
N ARG A 131 -7.10 -12.04 -5.97
CA ARG A 131 -6.60 -13.08 -6.88
C ARG A 131 -5.26 -12.77 -7.55
N LYS A 132 -4.83 -11.49 -7.56
CA LYS A 132 -3.64 -11.09 -8.30
C LYS A 132 -2.96 -9.87 -7.69
N ILE A 133 -1.67 -10.00 -7.38
CA ILE A 133 -0.87 -9.00 -6.68
C ILE A 133 -0.78 -7.65 -7.41
N ASN A 134 -0.79 -7.63 -8.74
CA ASN A 134 -0.66 -6.42 -9.56
C ASN A 134 -1.94 -6.08 -10.35
N GLU A 135 -3.12 -6.48 -9.87
CA GLU A 135 -4.39 -6.09 -10.48
C GLU A 135 -4.87 -4.75 -9.93
N TYR A 136 -5.07 -3.78 -10.83
CA TYR A 136 -5.55 -2.44 -10.46
C TYR A 136 -7.06 -2.45 -10.19
N LEU A 137 -7.45 -2.34 -8.94
CA LEU A 137 -8.84 -2.11 -8.54
C LEU A 137 -9.09 -0.60 -8.46
N LEU A 138 -9.28 0.03 -9.62
CA LEU A 138 -9.56 1.46 -9.71
C LEU A 138 -10.94 1.80 -9.14
N PRO A 139 -11.17 3.07 -8.68
CA PRO A 139 -12.44 3.48 -8.09
C PRO A 139 -13.66 3.30 -8.99
N ASP A 140 -13.47 3.28 -10.30
CA ASP A 140 -14.50 3.17 -11.35
C ASP A 140 -14.75 1.73 -11.84
N ARG A 141 -14.12 0.72 -11.23
CA ARG A 141 -14.42 -0.69 -11.54
C ARG A 141 -15.91 -0.98 -11.32
N THR A 142 -16.51 -1.78 -12.18
CA THR A 142 -17.94 -2.13 -12.09
C THR A 142 -18.26 -2.86 -10.80
N ASP A 143 -19.45 -2.57 -10.23
CA ASP A 143 -19.93 -3.23 -9.00
C ASP A 143 -19.94 -4.74 -9.14
N ALA A 144 -20.47 -5.25 -10.26
CA ALA A 144 -20.56 -6.69 -10.52
C ALA A 144 -19.19 -7.38 -10.48
N PHE A 145 -18.12 -6.72 -10.99
CA PHE A 145 -16.77 -7.25 -10.93
C PHE A 145 -16.24 -7.33 -9.50
N LEU A 146 -16.40 -6.25 -8.72
CA LEU A 146 -15.93 -6.18 -7.34
C LEU A 146 -16.73 -7.14 -6.44
N VAL A 147 -18.05 -7.21 -6.59
CA VAL A 147 -18.91 -8.14 -5.84
C VAL A 147 -18.46 -9.58 -6.07
N ARG A 148 -18.25 -9.98 -7.34
CA ARG A 148 -17.76 -11.32 -7.64
C ARG A 148 -16.44 -11.65 -6.96
N LEU A 149 -15.45 -10.73 -7.01
CA LEU A 149 -14.14 -10.94 -6.37
C LEU A 149 -14.27 -11.11 -4.85
N ALA A 150 -15.11 -10.31 -4.19
CA ALA A 150 -15.31 -10.40 -2.74
C ALA A 150 -16.03 -11.70 -2.35
N GLU A 151 -17.01 -12.14 -3.14
CA GLU A 151 -17.74 -13.40 -2.92
C GLU A 151 -16.85 -14.61 -3.12
N GLU A 152 -16.06 -14.65 -4.22
CA GLU A 152 -15.06 -15.69 -4.48
C GLU A 152 -14.00 -15.76 -3.35
N ALA A 153 -13.63 -14.61 -2.79
CA ALA A 153 -12.71 -14.51 -1.66
C ALA A 153 -13.37 -14.77 -0.29
N ALA A 154 -14.68 -14.96 -0.22
CA ALA A 154 -15.47 -15.09 1.00
C ALA A 154 -15.20 -13.93 2.00
N ALA A 155 -15.11 -12.68 1.52
CA ALA A 155 -14.83 -11.48 2.30
C ALA A 155 -16.04 -10.54 2.35
N ASP A 156 -16.24 -9.90 3.50
CA ASP A 156 -17.23 -8.84 3.70
C ASP A 156 -16.58 -7.47 3.53
N VAL A 157 -15.29 -7.36 3.86
CA VAL A 157 -14.46 -6.17 3.65
C VAL A 157 -13.19 -6.58 2.90
N VAL A 158 -12.90 -5.94 1.77
CA VAL A 158 -11.68 -6.14 0.98
C VAL A 158 -10.86 -4.86 1.03
N CYS A 159 -9.66 -4.95 1.60
CA CYS A 159 -8.73 -3.83 1.73
C CYS A 159 -7.55 -4.03 0.78
N VAL A 160 -7.26 -3.01 -0.03
CA VAL A 160 -6.22 -3.05 -1.07
C VAL A 160 -5.35 -1.79 -1.09
N GLY A 161 -4.17 -1.91 -1.67
CA GLY A 161 -3.22 -0.83 -2.02
C GLY A 161 -3.11 -0.65 -3.53
N HIS A 162 -1.87 -0.55 -4.04
CA HIS A 162 -1.46 -0.60 -5.45
C HIS A 162 -1.90 0.55 -6.35
N VAL A 163 -3.12 1.06 -6.19
CA VAL A 163 -3.65 2.15 -7.03
C VAL A 163 -3.19 3.54 -6.58
N HIS A 164 -2.67 3.67 -5.34
CA HIS A 164 -2.21 4.90 -4.70
C HIS A 164 -3.28 6.00 -4.54
N VAL A 165 -4.54 5.67 -4.72
CA VAL A 165 -5.69 6.56 -4.56
C VAL A 165 -6.58 5.98 -3.48
N PRO A 166 -6.82 6.68 -2.36
CA PRO A 166 -7.69 6.18 -1.31
C PRO A 166 -9.15 6.27 -1.74
N TYR A 167 -9.91 5.23 -1.48
CA TYR A 167 -11.36 5.24 -1.68
C TYR A 167 -12.05 4.23 -0.76
N HIS A 168 -13.34 4.44 -0.54
CA HIS A 168 -14.24 3.49 0.08
C HIS A 168 -15.47 3.31 -0.79
N ARG A 169 -15.78 2.09 -1.18
CA ARG A 169 -16.98 1.73 -1.92
C ARG A 169 -17.81 0.74 -1.12
N VAL A 170 -19.11 0.99 -1.09
CA VAL A 170 -20.10 0.14 -0.44
C VAL A 170 -20.96 -0.51 -1.52
N LEU A 171 -20.97 -1.83 -1.56
CA LEU A 171 -21.65 -2.63 -2.57
C LEU A 171 -22.67 -3.57 -1.91
N THR A 172 -23.58 -4.10 -2.72
CA THR A 172 -24.52 -5.13 -2.30
C THR A 172 -24.18 -6.44 -3.01
N GLY A 173 -23.90 -7.47 -2.26
CA GLY A 173 -23.64 -8.81 -2.76
C GLY A 173 -24.87 -9.47 -3.38
N THR A 174 -24.67 -10.59 -4.06
CA THR A 174 -25.75 -11.35 -4.73
C THR A 174 -26.76 -11.93 -3.73
N ASP A 175 -26.36 -12.15 -2.49
CA ASP A 175 -27.18 -12.59 -1.37
C ASP A 175 -27.80 -11.43 -0.55
N GLY A 176 -27.59 -10.19 -0.99
CA GLY A 176 -28.09 -8.98 -0.33
C GLY A 176 -27.22 -8.47 0.81
N ARG A 177 -26.11 -9.16 1.18
CA ARG A 177 -25.17 -8.68 2.21
C ARG A 177 -24.40 -7.45 1.72
N ARG A 178 -23.97 -6.64 2.68
CA ARG A 178 -23.06 -5.52 2.41
C ARG A 178 -21.63 -6.05 2.15
N ILE A 179 -20.97 -5.45 1.18
CA ILE A 179 -19.55 -5.64 0.88
C ILE A 179 -18.88 -4.28 0.85
N ASP A 180 -17.77 -4.13 1.56
CA ASP A 180 -16.98 -2.90 1.59
C ASP A 180 -15.63 -3.12 0.86
N TYR A 181 -15.29 -2.21 -0.06
CA TYR A 181 -13.96 -2.12 -0.67
C TYR A 181 -13.26 -0.88 -0.16
N VAL A 182 -12.03 -1.06 0.34
CA VAL A 182 -11.21 0.00 0.92
C VAL A 182 -9.86 0.03 0.24
N SER A 183 -9.50 1.14 -0.40
CA SER A 183 -8.13 1.40 -0.82
C SER A 183 -7.47 2.35 0.17
N SER A 184 -6.28 1.97 0.66
CA SER A 184 -5.55 2.76 1.65
C SER A 184 -4.88 4.01 1.08
N GLY A 185 -4.82 4.14 -0.24
CA GLY A 185 -3.98 5.16 -0.88
C GLY A 185 -2.51 4.79 -0.82
N SER A 186 -1.64 5.77 -0.66
CA SER A 186 -0.19 5.56 -0.57
C SER A 186 0.45 6.42 0.51
N VAL A 187 1.42 5.84 1.21
CA VAL A 187 2.29 6.57 2.16
C VAL A 187 3.34 7.37 1.40
N GLY A 188 4.06 6.73 0.50
CA GLY A 188 5.29 7.29 -0.09
C GLY A 188 5.17 7.85 -1.50
N LYS A 189 4.06 7.55 -2.22
CA LYS A 189 3.87 7.95 -3.62
C LYS A 189 2.38 8.13 -3.97
N PRO A 190 1.67 9.07 -3.35
CA PRO A 190 0.26 9.36 -3.70
C PRO A 190 0.09 9.66 -5.19
N LYS A 191 -1.13 9.44 -5.72
CA LYS A 191 -1.50 9.72 -7.12
C LYS A 191 -2.89 10.36 -7.23
N ASP A 192 -3.27 11.11 -6.21
CA ASP A 192 -4.59 11.76 -6.12
C ASP A 192 -4.51 13.28 -5.97
N GLY A 193 -3.32 13.86 -6.22
CA GLY A 193 -3.06 15.28 -6.17
C GLY A 193 -2.81 15.84 -4.76
N ASP A 194 -2.70 15.00 -3.75
CA ASP A 194 -2.30 15.39 -2.39
C ASP A 194 -0.96 14.71 -2.03
N PRO A 195 0.16 15.44 -1.98
CA PRO A 195 1.48 14.85 -1.75
C PRO A 195 1.73 14.41 -0.30
N ARG A 196 0.80 14.66 0.63
CA ARG A 196 0.90 14.18 2.01
C ARG A 196 0.74 12.67 2.07
N ALA A 197 1.46 12.04 3.00
CA ALA A 197 1.34 10.60 3.24
C ALA A 197 -0.09 10.22 3.62
N GLY A 198 -0.62 9.15 3.00
CA GLY A 198 -1.98 8.68 3.22
C GLY A 198 -2.03 7.37 4.00
N TRP A 199 -3.01 7.24 4.91
CA TRP A 199 -3.38 5.99 5.54
C TRP A 199 -4.88 5.99 5.86
N VAL A 200 -5.47 4.85 6.14
CA VAL A 200 -6.89 4.75 6.48
C VAL A 200 -7.11 4.07 7.83
N GLU A 201 -8.09 4.59 8.56
CA GLU A 201 -8.65 3.97 9.75
C GLU A 201 -9.93 3.25 9.37
N VAL A 202 -10.04 1.98 9.77
CA VAL A 202 -11.24 1.17 9.59
C VAL A 202 -11.83 0.86 10.96
N GLU A 203 -13.08 1.25 11.16
CA GLU A 203 -13.86 0.91 12.36
C GLU A 203 -14.91 -0.12 11.97
N THR A 204 -15.00 -1.20 12.73
CA THR A 204 -16.04 -2.23 12.60
C THR A 204 -16.83 -2.37 13.91
N GLY A 205 -18.11 -2.71 13.84
CA GLY A 205 -18.93 -2.80 15.04
C GLY A 205 -20.31 -3.43 14.80
N ASP A 206 -21.23 -3.16 15.69
CA ASP A 206 -22.45 -3.91 15.94
C ASP A 206 -23.46 -4.04 14.78
N GLU A 207 -23.31 -3.28 13.70
CA GLU A 207 -24.23 -3.35 12.55
C GLU A 207 -23.64 -4.08 11.33
N ALA A 208 -22.59 -4.88 11.53
CA ALA A 208 -21.86 -5.52 10.42
C ALA A 208 -21.48 -4.54 9.30
N ARG A 209 -20.97 -3.36 9.68
CA ARG A 209 -20.58 -2.28 8.78
C ARG A 209 -19.16 -1.83 9.06
N ALA A 210 -18.43 -1.54 8.00
CA ALA A 210 -17.17 -0.82 8.09
C ALA A 210 -17.41 0.69 7.92
N ARG A 211 -16.76 1.50 8.78
CA ARG A 211 -16.60 2.94 8.59
C ARG A 211 -15.13 3.18 8.27
N VAL A 212 -14.86 3.99 7.27
CA VAL A 212 -13.50 4.25 6.79
C VAL A 212 -13.23 5.75 6.88
N THR A 213 -12.10 6.10 7.49
CA THR A 213 -11.62 7.48 7.55
C THR A 213 -10.25 7.56 6.90
N VAL A 214 -10.10 8.44 5.91
CA VAL A 214 -8.80 8.72 5.27
C VAL A 214 -8.07 9.79 6.06
N HIS A 215 -6.83 9.51 6.42
CA HIS A 215 -5.93 10.44 7.09
C HIS A 215 -4.81 10.89 6.16
N ARG A 216 -4.40 12.15 6.30
CA ARG A 216 -3.28 12.75 5.56
C ARG A 216 -2.29 13.35 6.53
N VAL A 217 -1.03 12.94 6.41
CA VAL A 217 0.04 13.33 7.32
C VAL A 217 1.12 14.08 6.55
N ALA A 218 1.46 15.26 7.03
CA ALA A 218 2.55 16.06 6.47
C ALA A 218 3.90 15.47 6.88
N TYR A 219 4.85 15.48 5.95
CA TYR A 219 6.26 15.16 6.19
C TYR A 219 7.13 16.08 5.33
N ASP A 220 8.44 16.04 5.46
CA ASP A 220 9.36 16.87 4.67
C ASP A 220 9.57 16.29 3.27
N ILE A 221 8.65 16.63 2.36
CA ILE A 221 8.64 16.19 0.97
C ILE A 221 9.90 16.67 0.24
N GLU A 222 10.35 17.89 0.50
CA GLU A 222 11.52 18.46 -0.18
C GLU A 222 12.82 17.75 0.25
N ALA A 223 12.95 17.38 1.51
CA ALA A 223 14.08 16.58 1.96
C ALA A 223 14.12 15.21 1.28
N VAL A 224 12.96 14.55 1.12
CA VAL A 224 12.87 13.25 0.41
C VAL A 224 13.18 13.44 -1.07
N ALA A 225 12.64 14.44 -1.74
CA ALA A 225 12.91 14.73 -3.14
C ALA A 225 14.41 15.02 -3.39
N ALA A 226 15.04 15.78 -2.50
CA ALA A 226 16.49 16.04 -2.54
C ALA A 226 17.31 14.75 -2.35
N ALA A 227 16.90 13.88 -1.42
CA ALA A 227 17.53 12.57 -1.20
C ALA A 227 17.42 11.67 -2.44
N MET A 228 16.25 11.65 -3.11
CA MET A 228 16.07 10.91 -4.38
C MET A 228 17.06 11.38 -5.44
N LEU A 229 17.22 12.70 -5.64
CA LEU A 229 18.17 13.26 -6.60
C LEU A 229 19.62 12.94 -6.22
N THR A 230 19.96 13.03 -4.94
CA THR A 230 21.31 12.68 -4.43
C THR A 230 21.63 11.20 -4.65
N ALA A 231 20.63 10.32 -4.52
CA ALA A 231 20.74 8.90 -4.77
C ALA A 231 20.82 8.54 -6.27
N GLY A 232 20.68 9.51 -7.17
CA GLY A 232 20.73 9.30 -8.62
C GLY A 232 19.43 8.75 -9.21
N LEU A 233 18.33 8.81 -8.49
CA LEU A 233 17.01 8.47 -9.02
C LEU A 233 16.54 9.52 -10.06
N PRO A 234 15.73 9.13 -11.05
CA PRO A 234 15.22 10.04 -12.07
C PRO A 234 14.52 11.27 -11.47
N PRO A 235 14.82 12.50 -11.95
CA PRO A 235 14.18 13.73 -11.46
C PRO A 235 12.64 13.73 -11.59
N THR A 236 12.12 13.04 -12.58
CA THR A 236 10.68 12.85 -12.81
C THR A 236 9.97 12.17 -11.63
N LEU A 237 10.66 11.28 -10.90
CA LEU A 237 10.13 10.64 -9.69
C LEU A 237 10.03 11.63 -8.53
N ALA A 238 11.05 12.49 -8.34
CA ALA A 238 11.02 13.55 -7.33
C ALA A 238 9.92 14.59 -7.62
N GLU A 239 9.74 14.94 -8.90
CA GLU A 239 8.65 15.83 -9.33
C GLU A 239 7.27 15.20 -9.10
N ALA A 240 7.12 13.90 -9.38
CA ALA A 240 5.88 13.18 -9.12
C ALA A 240 5.54 13.16 -7.63
N LEU A 241 6.54 12.97 -6.74
CA LEU A 241 6.36 13.04 -5.29
C LEU A 241 5.81 14.38 -4.81
N ARG A 242 6.27 15.50 -5.40
CA ARG A 242 5.79 16.85 -5.06
C ARG A 242 4.36 17.11 -5.47
N ARG A 243 3.87 16.42 -6.49
CA ARG A 243 2.50 16.62 -7.00
C ARG A 243 1.46 15.77 -6.29
N GLY A 244 1.85 14.61 -5.80
CA GLY A 244 0.90 13.64 -5.25
C GLY A 244 0.11 12.91 -6.32
#